data_dda79c4a07784af2e27250590ac14e8b
#
_entry.id   dda79c4a07784af2e27250590ac14e8b
#
_cell.length_a   1.000
_cell.length_b   1.000
_cell.length_c   1.000
_cell.angle_alpha   90.00
_cell.angle_beta   90.00
_cell.angle_gamma   90.00
#
_symmetry.space_group_name_H-M   'P 1'
#
loop_
_entity.id
_entity.type
_entity.pdbx_description
1 polymer ?
#
loop_
_entity_poly.entity_id
_entity_poly.type
_entity_poly.pdbx_seq_one_letter_code
_entity_poly.pdbx_strand_id
1 'polypeptide(L)'
;MLEELKEDYIHGTVCHDCFRWEQQDSWANTLDHNISFYKYDTFLKNLMARYKYRGDYAIADLFAKDIKIALSKSKVDYIVPIPLSEERLLERGFNQSEALIRKAMLKPTNLLVRIHTEKQSKKSRKERMDLDNIFQLQQAVNVKDKNIFLVDDIYTTGSTLRHASKTLRSAGANYVSSVTVAR
;
A
#
# COMPACT_ATOMS: atom_id res chain seq x y z
N MET A 1 -9.66 4.11 -21.92
CA MET A 1 -9.56 2.63 -21.84
C MET A 1 -8.44 2.32 -20.86
N LEU A 2 -8.62 1.35 -19.98
CA LEU A 2 -7.56 0.94 -19.04
C LEU A 2 -6.51 0.14 -19.82
N GLU A 3 -5.24 0.55 -19.75
CA GLU A 3 -4.11 -0.17 -20.35
C GLU A 3 -3.44 -1.06 -19.32
N GLU A 4 -3.15 -2.31 -19.69
CA GLU A 4 -2.32 -3.20 -18.89
C GLU A 4 -0.85 -2.77 -18.93
N LEU A 5 -0.10 -3.10 -17.87
CA LEU A 5 1.34 -2.81 -17.79
C LEU A 5 2.11 -3.58 -18.87
N LYS A 6 2.90 -2.86 -19.67
CA LYS A 6 3.83 -3.43 -20.65
C LYS A 6 5.19 -3.74 -20.01
N GLU A 7 5.93 -4.67 -20.64
CA GLU A 7 7.21 -5.22 -20.15
C GLU A 7 8.39 -4.22 -20.06
N ASP A 8 8.26 -3.01 -20.62
CA ASP A 8 9.35 -2.03 -20.76
C ASP A 8 9.94 -1.47 -19.45
N TYR A 9 9.37 -1.83 -18.30
CA TYR A 9 9.81 -1.37 -16.97
C TYR A 9 10.40 -2.48 -16.10
N ILE A 10 10.82 -3.59 -16.70
CA ILE A 10 11.18 -4.81 -15.98
C ILE A 10 12.68 -5.09 -16.13
N HIS A 11 13.40 -5.28 -15.01
CA HIS A 11 14.70 -5.96 -14.92
C HIS A 11 14.43 -7.46 -14.70
N GLY A 12 14.38 -8.25 -15.75
CA GLY A 12 13.95 -9.64 -15.66
C GLY A 12 12.47 -9.74 -15.24
N THR A 13 12.20 -10.14 -14.01
CA THR A 13 10.85 -10.24 -13.43
C THR A 13 10.50 -9.09 -12.45
N VAL A 14 11.41 -8.14 -12.25
CA VAL A 14 11.32 -7.10 -11.23
C VAL A 14 11.42 -5.72 -11.86
N CYS A 15 10.52 -4.82 -11.50
CA CYS A 15 10.56 -3.45 -11.99
C CYS A 15 11.75 -2.65 -11.43
N HIS A 16 12.15 -1.58 -12.14
CA HIS A 16 13.28 -0.72 -11.75
C HIS A 16 13.18 -0.18 -10.31
N ASP A 17 11.99 0.22 -9.85
CA ASP A 17 11.83 0.73 -8.48
C ASP A 17 12.03 -0.39 -7.45
N CYS A 18 11.41 -1.56 -7.68
CA CYS A 18 11.62 -2.72 -6.81
C CYS A 18 13.09 -3.14 -6.79
N PHE A 19 13.75 -3.16 -7.95
CA PHE A 19 15.18 -3.45 -8.03
C PHE A 19 16.01 -2.48 -7.18
N ARG A 20 15.76 -1.16 -7.27
CA ARG A 20 16.45 -0.16 -6.44
C ARG A 20 16.24 -0.38 -4.94
N TRP A 21 15.02 -0.76 -4.52
CA TRP A 21 14.75 -1.04 -3.12
C TRP A 21 15.52 -2.27 -2.62
N GLU A 22 15.61 -3.32 -3.43
CA GLU A 22 16.35 -4.53 -3.06
C GLU A 22 17.86 -4.33 -3.00
N GLN A 23 18.41 -3.28 -3.63
CA GLN A 23 19.83 -2.90 -3.52
C GLN A 23 20.18 -2.16 -2.21
N GLN A 24 19.19 -1.80 -1.42
CA GLN A 24 19.38 -1.10 -0.15
C GLN A 24 19.20 -2.07 1.02
N ASP A 25 20.27 -2.43 1.75
CA ASP A 25 20.24 -3.43 2.83
C ASP A 25 19.14 -3.22 3.85
N SER A 26 18.85 -1.96 4.21
CA SER A 26 17.80 -1.62 5.18
C SER A 26 16.37 -1.81 4.66
N TRP A 27 16.19 -2.02 3.35
CA TRP A 27 14.91 -2.14 2.67
C TRP A 27 14.73 -3.44 1.89
N ALA A 28 15.82 -4.15 1.62
CA ALA A 28 15.79 -5.46 0.97
C ALA A 28 14.87 -6.42 1.73
N ASN A 29 14.12 -7.23 0.99
CA ASN A 29 13.20 -8.24 1.52
C ASN A 29 12.09 -7.69 2.47
N THR A 30 11.85 -6.38 2.49
CA THR A 30 10.76 -5.81 3.30
C THR A 30 9.40 -6.08 2.69
N LEU A 31 9.28 -6.01 1.36
CA LEU A 31 8.06 -6.29 0.60
C LEU A 31 8.34 -7.43 -0.38
N ASP A 32 7.67 -8.56 -0.26
CA ASP A 32 7.93 -9.75 -1.08
C ASP A 32 7.57 -9.55 -2.55
N HIS A 33 6.39 -9.00 -2.84
CA HIS A 33 6.03 -8.55 -4.18
C HIS A 33 4.86 -7.56 -4.18
N ASN A 34 4.68 -6.85 -5.29
CA ASN A 34 3.51 -6.02 -5.57
C ASN A 34 2.88 -6.43 -6.90
N ILE A 35 1.56 -6.49 -6.93
CA ILE A 35 0.76 -6.63 -8.14
C ILE A 35 0.13 -5.28 -8.45
N SER A 36 0.36 -4.74 -9.66
CA SER A 36 -0.34 -3.56 -10.17
C SER A 36 -1.10 -3.95 -11.42
N PHE A 37 -2.39 -3.60 -11.52
CA PHE A 37 -3.23 -4.08 -12.63
C PHE A 37 -3.07 -3.24 -13.88
N TYR A 38 -2.97 -1.92 -13.74
CA TYR A 38 -3.09 -0.99 -14.86
C TYR A 38 -1.93 0.00 -14.92
N LYS A 39 -1.63 0.44 -16.13
CA LYS A 39 -0.72 1.54 -16.36
C LYS A 39 -1.35 2.86 -15.90
N TYR A 40 -0.57 3.68 -15.16
CA TYR A 40 -1.00 4.99 -14.70
C TYR A 40 -0.91 6.03 -15.84
N ASP A 41 -1.80 5.91 -16.80
CA ASP A 41 -1.95 6.81 -17.94
C ASP A 41 -2.82 8.04 -17.61
N THR A 42 -3.04 8.92 -18.59
CA THR A 42 -3.88 10.12 -18.42
C THR A 42 -5.33 9.79 -18.06
N PHE A 43 -5.89 8.71 -18.62
CA PHE A 43 -7.25 8.29 -18.31
C PHE A 43 -7.37 7.86 -16.86
N LEU A 44 -6.48 6.97 -16.41
CA LEU A 44 -6.50 6.46 -15.05
C LEU A 44 -6.15 7.55 -14.02
N LYS A 45 -5.25 8.49 -14.36
CA LYS A 45 -4.97 9.67 -13.55
C LYS A 45 -6.23 10.49 -13.27
N ASN A 46 -7.04 10.77 -14.31
CA ASN A 46 -8.28 11.51 -14.16
C ASN A 46 -9.32 10.74 -13.34
N LEU A 47 -9.42 9.43 -13.54
CA LEU A 47 -10.31 8.56 -12.77
C LEU A 47 -9.92 8.53 -11.29
N MET A 48 -8.63 8.39 -10.99
CA MET A 48 -8.10 8.42 -9.62
C MET A 48 -8.23 9.79 -8.95
N ALA A 49 -8.17 10.89 -9.71
CA ALA A 49 -8.43 12.21 -9.19
C ALA A 49 -9.90 12.35 -8.73
N ARG A 50 -10.86 11.84 -9.50
CA ARG A 50 -12.27 11.79 -9.07
C ARG A 50 -12.45 10.92 -7.82
N TYR A 51 -11.81 9.76 -7.78
CA TYR A 51 -11.85 8.84 -6.66
C TYR A 51 -11.32 9.46 -5.36
N LYS A 52 -10.21 10.24 -5.47
CA LYS A 52 -9.55 10.86 -4.31
C LYS A 52 -10.19 12.16 -3.84
N TYR A 53 -10.62 13.03 -4.78
CA TYR A 53 -10.92 14.43 -4.47
C TYR A 53 -12.39 14.82 -4.72
N ARG A 54 -13.17 13.96 -5.38
CA ARG A 54 -14.62 14.18 -5.57
C ARG A 54 -15.48 13.22 -4.78
N GLY A 55 -14.90 12.38 -3.96
CA GLY A 55 -15.63 11.44 -3.12
C GLY A 55 -16.36 10.33 -3.89
N ASP A 56 -15.98 10.06 -5.13
CA ASP A 56 -16.66 9.10 -6.01
C ASP A 56 -16.33 7.65 -5.60
N TYR A 57 -16.92 7.22 -4.50
CA TYR A 57 -16.72 5.90 -3.89
C TYR A 57 -17.05 4.74 -4.83
N ALA A 58 -17.99 4.95 -5.78
CA ALA A 58 -18.40 3.93 -6.73
C ALA A 58 -17.27 3.51 -7.69
N ILE A 59 -16.24 4.34 -7.88
CA ILE A 59 -15.09 4.00 -8.70
C ILE A 59 -14.37 2.74 -8.20
N ALA A 60 -14.42 2.45 -6.90
CA ALA A 60 -13.84 1.23 -6.35
C ALA A 60 -14.47 -0.07 -6.92
N ASP A 61 -15.73 -0.02 -7.36
CA ASP A 61 -16.41 -1.18 -7.97
C ASP A 61 -15.72 -1.64 -9.26
N LEU A 62 -15.11 -0.71 -10.01
CA LEU A 62 -14.42 -1.02 -11.25
C LEU A 62 -13.23 -1.99 -11.05
N PHE A 63 -12.60 -1.95 -9.87
CA PHE A 63 -11.41 -2.72 -9.53
C PHE A 63 -11.69 -3.91 -8.61
N ALA A 64 -12.93 -4.05 -8.15
CA ALA A 64 -13.32 -5.08 -7.17
C ALA A 64 -12.99 -6.50 -7.62
N LYS A 65 -13.21 -6.82 -8.89
CA LYS A 65 -12.92 -8.14 -9.47
C LYS A 65 -11.42 -8.45 -9.48
N ASP A 66 -10.61 -7.48 -9.87
CA ASP A 66 -9.15 -7.65 -9.97
C ASP A 66 -8.52 -7.83 -8.59
N ILE A 67 -8.92 -7.02 -7.62
CA ILE A 67 -8.53 -7.16 -6.21
C ILE A 67 -8.90 -8.55 -5.68
N LYS A 68 -10.13 -9.02 -5.94
CA LYS A 68 -10.59 -10.32 -5.50
C LYS A 68 -9.76 -11.46 -6.10
N ILE A 69 -9.45 -11.39 -7.40
CA ILE A 69 -8.64 -12.41 -8.09
C ILE A 69 -7.21 -12.43 -7.55
N ALA A 70 -6.58 -11.26 -7.34
CA ALA A 70 -5.23 -11.18 -6.79
C ALA A 70 -5.14 -11.84 -5.40
N LEU A 71 -6.13 -11.59 -4.55
CA LEU A 71 -6.17 -12.12 -3.19
C LEU A 71 -6.55 -13.59 -3.10
N SER A 72 -7.36 -14.11 -4.04
CA SER A 72 -7.79 -15.52 -4.03
C SER A 72 -6.66 -16.54 -4.25
N LYS A 73 -5.54 -16.08 -4.81
CA LYS A 73 -4.36 -16.94 -5.13
C LYS A 73 -3.38 -17.08 -3.96
N SER A 74 -3.60 -16.40 -2.86
CA SER A 74 -2.64 -16.34 -1.75
C SER A 74 -3.30 -16.76 -0.43
N LYS A 75 -2.54 -17.49 0.40
CA LYS A 75 -2.94 -17.72 1.80
C LYS A 75 -2.65 -16.44 2.58
N VAL A 76 -3.69 -15.67 2.91
CA VAL A 76 -3.59 -14.38 3.58
C VAL A 76 -4.33 -14.44 4.91
N ASP A 77 -3.64 -14.05 5.98
CA ASP A 77 -4.25 -13.91 7.32
C ASP A 77 -4.96 -12.55 7.46
N TYR A 78 -4.33 -11.49 6.94
CA TYR A 78 -4.85 -10.13 7.05
C TYR A 78 -4.77 -9.37 5.72
N ILE A 79 -5.87 -8.69 5.39
CA ILE A 79 -5.94 -7.75 4.25
C ILE A 79 -5.96 -6.34 4.83
N VAL A 80 -4.89 -5.59 4.59
CA VAL A 80 -4.60 -4.34 5.28
C VAL A 80 -4.64 -3.17 4.30
N PRO A 81 -5.59 -2.24 4.46
CA PRO A 81 -5.57 -1.00 3.69
C PRO A 81 -4.44 -0.11 4.17
N ILE A 82 -3.75 0.56 3.25
CA ILE A 82 -2.81 1.63 3.62
C ILE A 82 -3.59 2.77 4.27
N PRO A 83 -3.23 3.19 5.51
CA PRO A 83 -3.93 4.24 6.21
C PRO A 83 -3.60 5.63 5.64
N LEU A 84 -4.61 6.48 5.59
CA LEU A 84 -4.45 7.91 5.34
C LEU A 84 -4.06 8.65 6.63
N SER A 85 -3.50 9.86 6.48
CA SER A 85 -3.47 10.82 7.59
C SER A 85 -4.90 11.28 7.93
N GLU A 86 -5.13 11.73 9.15
CA GLU A 86 -6.44 12.28 9.57
C GLU A 86 -6.89 13.43 8.65
N GLU A 87 -5.97 14.34 8.31
CA GLU A 87 -6.22 15.44 7.38
C GLU A 87 -6.73 14.92 6.02
N ARG A 88 -6.03 13.94 5.43
CA ARG A 88 -6.45 13.36 4.15
C ARG A 88 -7.75 12.57 4.25
N LEU A 89 -8.01 11.94 5.38
CA LEU A 89 -9.27 11.22 5.60
C LEU A 89 -10.44 12.21 5.67
N LEU A 90 -10.27 13.35 6.34
CA LEU A 90 -11.27 14.42 6.36
C LEU A 90 -11.47 15.05 4.97
N GLU A 91 -10.39 15.34 4.24
CA GLU A 91 -10.44 15.88 2.88
C GLU A 91 -11.16 14.95 1.90
N ARG A 92 -10.91 13.65 1.97
CA ARG A 92 -11.41 12.66 1.01
C ARG A 92 -12.73 12.02 1.40
N GLY A 93 -13.12 12.11 2.68
CA GLY A 93 -14.33 11.51 3.25
C GLY A 93 -14.24 9.99 3.48
N PHE A 94 -13.29 9.29 2.87
CA PHE A 94 -13.07 7.84 3.06
C PHE A 94 -11.64 7.43 2.72
N ASN A 95 -11.24 6.23 3.16
CA ASN A 95 -9.98 5.62 2.77
C ASN A 95 -10.16 4.82 1.48
N GLN A 96 -9.45 5.22 0.41
CA GLN A 96 -9.53 4.62 -0.92
C GLN A 96 -9.14 3.13 -0.90
N SER A 97 -8.06 2.80 -0.19
CA SER A 97 -7.56 1.43 -0.09
C SER A 97 -8.56 0.52 0.66
N GLU A 98 -9.21 1.04 1.69
CA GLU A 98 -10.29 0.33 2.40
C GLU A 98 -11.52 0.13 1.51
N ALA A 99 -11.90 1.15 0.74
CA ALA A 99 -13.02 1.07 -0.19
C ALA A 99 -12.81 -0.02 -1.25
N LEU A 100 -11.60 -0.15 -1.81
CA LEU A 100 -11.23 -1.22 -2.74
C LEU A 100 -11.46 -2.62 -2.13
N ILE A 101 -11.02 -2.83 -0.88
CA ILE A 101 -11.20 -4.10 -0.18
C ILE A 101 -12.69 -4.41 0.04
N ARG A 102 -13.44 -3.43 0.52
CA ARG A 102 -14.88 -3.61 0.79
C ARG A 102 -15.69 -3.88 -0.46
N LYS A 103 -15.39 -3.19 -1.56
CA LYS A 103 -16.05 -3.42 -2.86
C LYS A 103 -15.71 -4.77 -3.47
N ALA A 104 -14.54 -5.33 -3.18
CA ALA A 104 -14.19 -6.70 -3.52
C ALA A 104 -14.91 -7.75 -2.64
N MET A 105 -15.82 -7.33 -1.75
CA MET A 105 -16.53 -8.18 -0.78
C MET A 105 -15.58 -8.88 0.19
N LEU A 106 -14.47 -8.24 0.54
CA LEU A 106 -13.47 -8.71 1.48
C LEU A 106 -13.51 -7.88 2.76
N LYS A 107 -12.97 -8.43 3.85
CA LYS A 107 -12.93 -7.77 5.15
C LYS A 107 -11.58 -7.07 5.35
N PRO A 108 -11.52 -5.72 5.42
CA PRO A 108 -10.29 -5.02 5.76
C PRO A 108 -9.94 -5.21 7.23
N THR A 109 -8.64 -5.26 7.53
CA THR A 109 -8.11 -5.28 8.90
C THR A 109 -7.16 -4.11 9.08
N ASN A 110 -7.54 -3.13 9.89
CA ASN A 110 -6.75 -1.92 10.12
C ASN A 110 -5.62 -2.22 11.12
N LEU A 111 -4.46 -2.66 10.64
CA LEU A 111 -3.28 -2.97 11.45
C LEU A 111 -2.35 -1.78 11.64
N LEU A 112 -2.40 -0.82 10.74
CA LEU A 112 -1.46 0.29 10.67
C LEU A 112 -2.15 1.62 10.95
N VAL A 113 -1.42 2.52 11.61
CA VAL A 113 -1.78 3.92 11.79
C VAL A 113 -0.69 4.78 11.15
N ARG A 114 -1.08 5.84 10.44
CA ARG A 114 -0.12 6.80 9.88
C ARG A 114 0.29 7.81 10.95
N ILE A 115 1.60 7.97 11.16
CA ILE A 115 2.14 8.91 12.14
C ILE A 115 2.31 10.27 11.45
N HIS A 116 1.82 11.36 12.08
CA HIS A 116 2.06 12.71 11.59
C HIS A 116 3.53 13.11 11.78
N THR A 117 4.20 13.48 10.70
CA THR A 117 5.62 13.92 10.68
C THR A 117 5.84 15.28 11.31
N GLU A 118 4.83 16.14 11.43
CA GLU A 118 4.97 17.51 11.95
C GLU A 118 5.36 17.59 13.44
N LYS A 119 4.99 16.61 14.26
CA LYS A 119 5.43 16.56 15.67
C LYS A 119 6.90 16.20 15.85
N GLN A 120 7.63 15.94 14.77
CA GLN A 120 9.01 15.44 14.81
C GLN A 120 10.08 16.50 14.58
N SER A 121 9.71 17.74 14.21
CA SER A 121 10.68 18.83 13.97
C SER A 121 11.48 19.26 15.22
N LYS A 122 11.09 18.82 16.43
CA LYS A 122 11.77 19.13 17.70
C LYS A 122 12.62 17.98 18.26
N LYS A 123 12.79 16.88 17.51
CA LYS A 123 13.51 15.69 18.00
C LYS A 123 15.02 15.73 17.70
N SER A 124 15.81 15.09 18.56
CA SER A 124 17.27 15.00 18.49
C SER A 124 17.76 14.19 17.29
N ARG A 125 19.06 14.29 16.93
CA ARG A 125 19.67 13.56 15.80
C ARG A 125 19.51 12.04 15.89
N LYS A 126 19.46 11.46 17.10
CA LYS A 126 19.25 10.03 17.34
C LYS A 126 17.80 9.63 17.05
N GLU A 127 16.86 10.47 17.44
CA GLU A 127 15.42 10.29 17.17
C GLU A 127 15.05 10.54 15.70
N ARG A 128 15.92 11.22 14.91
CA ARG A 128 15.75 11.39 13.45
C ARG A 128 16.15 10.14 12.66
N MET A 129 16.95 9.24 13.22
CA MET A 129 17.25 7.94 12.60
C MET A 129 16.07 6.97 12.69
N ASP A 130 15.15 7.19 13.66
CA ASP A 130 13.84 6.51 13.72
C ASP A 130 12.77 7.15 12.83
N LEU A 131 13.10 8.23 12.11
CA LEU A 131 12.22 9.01 11.24
C LEU A 131 11.80 8.27 9.94
N ASP A 132 12.33 7.07 9.70
CA ASP A 132 11.95 6.24 8.57
C ASP A 132 10.55 5.59 8.73
N ASN A 133 9.98 5.58 9.92
CA ASN A 133 8.68 4.95 10.14
C ASN A 133 7.53 5.96 10.03
N ILE A 134 6.92 6.02 8.87
CA ILE A 134 5.67 6.78 8.64
C ILE A 134 4.43 6.04 9.13
N PHE A 135 4.58 4.79 9.52
CA PHE A 135 3.51 3.94 10.07
C PHE A 135 3.88 3.35 11.43
N GLN A 136 2.86 3.11 12.23
CA GLN A 136 2.94 2.39 13.49
C GLN A 136 1.91 1.26 13.50
N LEU A 137 2.25 0.13 14.11
CA LEU A 137 1.31 -0.96 14.32
C LEU A 137 0.25 -0.52 15.34
N GLN A 138 -1.00 -0.82 15.07
CA GLN A 138 -2.09 -0.62 16.02
C GLN A 138 -1.89 -1.53 17.24
N GLN A 139 -2.02 -0.97 18.43
CA GLN A 139 -1.85 -1.74 19.69
C GLN A 139 -2.86 -2.91 19.74
N ALA A 140 -2.44 -4.01 20.36
CA ALA A 140 -3.23 -5.23 20.59
C ALA A 140 -3.38 -6.20 19.39
N VAL A 141 -2.71 -5.99 18.27
CA VAL A 141 -2.77 -6.96 17.16
C VAL A 141 -1.46 -7.73 17.05
N ASN A 142 -1.55 -9.07 17.13
CA ASN A 142 -0.40 -9.94 16.91
C ASN A 142 -0.28 -10.27 15.40
N VAL A 143 0.80 -9.82 14.79
CA VAL A 143 1.13 -10.09 13.37
C VAL A 143 2.26 -11.12 13.22
N LYS A 144 2.76 -11.67 14.33
CA LYS A 144 3.85 -12.65 14.30
C LYS A 144 3.44 -13.88 13.49
N ASP A 145 4.31 -14.31 12.61
CA ASP A 145 4.14 -15.46 11.70
C ASP A 145 2.92 -15.35 10.75
N LYS A 146 2.38 -14.13 10.56
CA LYS A 146 1.23 -13.87 9.70
C LYS A 146 1.61 -13.47 8.28
N ASN A 147 0.79 -13.90 7.33
CA ASN A 147 0.87 -13.49 5.93
C ASN A 147 -0.08 -12.31 5.71
N ILE A 148 0.48 -11.18 5.28
CA ILE A 148 -0.25 -9.91 5.19
C ILE A 148 -0.28 -9.43 3.74
N PHE A 149 -1.46 -8.95 3.33
CA PHE A 149 -1.66 -8.38 2.01
C PHE A 149 -2.04 -6.91 2.15
N LEU A 150 -1.15 -6.03 1.71
CA LEU A 150 -1.37 -4.59 1.69
C LEU A 150 -2.17 -4.21 0.45
N VAL A 151 -3.12 -3.29 0.60
CA VAL A 151 -3.88 -2.73 -0.52
C VAL A 151 -3.66 -1.22 -0.56
N ASP A 152 -3.32 -0.71 -1.74
CA ASP A 152 -3.21 0.73 -1.99
C ASP A 152 -3.77 1.07 -3.39
N ASP A 153 -3.96 2.34 -3.69
CA ASP A 153 -4.51 2.77 -4.96
C ASP A 153 -3.45 2.85 -6.07
N ILE A 154 -2.28 3.45 -5.81
CA ILE A 154 -1.24 3.69 -6.83
C ILE A 154 0.15 3.34 -6.30
N TYR A 155 0.87 2.53 -7.06
CA TYR A 155 2.30 2.31 -6.86
C TYR A 155 3.09 3.35 -7.66
N THR A 156 3.69 4.32 -7.02
CA THR A 156 4.62 5.26 -7.66
C THR A 156 6.07 4.75 -7.52
N THR A 157 6.72 5.09 -6.43
CA THR A 157 8.06 4.63 -6.09
C THR A 157 8.07 3.38 -5.20
N GLY A 158 6.91 2.99 -4.68
CA GLY A 158 6.76 1.92 -3.71
C GLY A 158 7.09 2.32 -2.26
N SER A 159 7.50 3.56 -2.02
CA SER A 159 7.91 4.03 -0.68
C SER A 159 6.86 3.77 0.39
N THR A 160 5.60 4.13 0.14
CA THR A 160 4.50 3.91 1.10
C THR A 160 4.36 2.44 1.49
N LEU A 161 4.34 1.54 0.49
CA LEU A 161 4.20 0.11 0.72
C LEU A 161 5.42 -0.48 1.42
N ARG A 162 6.63 -0.03 1.09
CA ARG A 162 7.87 -0.47 1.74
C ARG A 162 7.92 -0.05 3.21
N HIS A 163 7.54 1.18 3.54
CA HIS A 163 7.43 1.61 4.93
C HIS A 163 6.38 0.81 5.72
N ALA A 164 5.20 0.60 5.16
CA ALA A 164 4.15 -0.22 5.77
C ALA A 164 4.63 -1.66 6.01
N SER A 165 5.27 -2.25 4.99
CA SER A 165 5.81 -3.60 5.05
C SER A 165 6.93 -3.74 6.08
N LYS A 166 7.87 -2.77 6.12
CA LYS A 166 8.95 -2.73 7.11
C LYS A 166 8.41 -2.71 8.55
N THR A 167 7.38 -1.89 8.80
CA THR A 167 6.69 -1.86 10.11
C THR A 167 6.12 -3.23 10.49
N LEU A 168 5.44 -3.89 9.54
CA LEU A 168 4.85 -5.22 9.78
C LEU A 168 5.91 -6.32 9.96
N ARG A 169 6.98 -6.30 9.12
CA ARG A 169 8.12 -7.23 9.24
C ARG A 169 8.84 -7.08 10.58
N SER A 170 9.08 -5.84 11.02
CA SER A 170 9.70 -5.57 12.32
C SER A 170 8.85 -6.06 13.49
N ALA A 171 7.54 -6.17 13.32
CA ALA A 171 6.61 -6.75 14.28
C ALA A 171 6.45 -8.29 14.15
N GLY A 172 7.22 -8.93 13.24
CA GLY A 172 7.29 -10.39 13.10
C GLY A 172 6.40 -10.98 12.01
N ALA A 173 5.85 -10.19 11.09
CA ALA A 173 5.10 -10.73 9.96
C ALA A 173 5.98 -11.65 9.10
N ASN A 174 5.43 -12.82 8.72
CA ASN A 174 6.16 -13.83 7.93
C ASN A 174 6.26 -13.45 6.45
N TYR A 175 5.18 -12.94 5.88
CA TYR A 175 5.10 -12.61 4.46
C TYR A 175 4.27 -11.34 4.27
N VAL A 176 4.78 -10.36 3.52
CA VAL A 176 4.07 -9.12 3.24
C VAL A 176 4.10 -8.84 1.74
N SER A 177 2.96 -8.94 1.11
CA SER A 177 2.77 -8.59 -0.30
C SER A 177 1.79 -7.45 -0.45
N SER A 178 1.65 -6.93 -1.66
CA SER A 178 0.74 -5.82 -1.91
C SER A 178 0.05 -5.89 -3.27
N VAL A 179 -1.05 -5.17 -3.36
CA VAL A 179 -1.75 -4.90 -4.61
C VAL A 179 -2.07 -3.42 -4.73
N THR A 180 -1.93 -2.92 -5.95
CA THR A 180 -2.32 -1.55 -6.30
C THR A 180 -3.14 -1.57 -7.59
N VAL A 181 -4.04 -0.60 -7.74
CA VAL A 181 -4.81 -0.47 -8.98
C VAL A 181 -3.89 -0.10 -10.13
N ALA A 182 -2.97 0.82 -9.89
CA ALA A 182 -2.14 1.37 -10.95
C ALA A 182 -0.66 1.49 -10.59
N ARG A 183 0.12 1.55 -11.64
CA ARG A 183 1.53 1.89 -11.63
C ARG A 183 1.92 2.74 -12.83
#